data_570210f14589666610c976b1f4270e73
#
_entry.id   570210f14589666610c976b1f4270e73
#
_cell.length_a   1.000
_cell.length_b   1.000
_cell.length_c   1.000
_cell.angle_alpha   90.00
_cell.angle_beta   90.00
_cell.angle_gamma   90.00
#
_symmetry.space_group_name_H-M   'P 1'
#
loop_
_entity.id
_entity.type
_entity.pdbx_description
1 polymer ?
#
loop_
_entity_poly.entity_id
_entity_poly.type
_entity_poly.pdbx_seq_one_letter_code
_entity_poly.pdbx_strand_id
1 'polypeptide(L)'
;ELRQMMDEDKDHTRGAELVAQMEGALNQAFDEISFEMGFNGKKHELILTPEGDKVKLFELVYFQKHAPKEVLEHWNILVGRQPLQNIGLRTEDGWDISGEDVQIWLEEQGENSFAISAYCEKLLPMLRDEEGRAWWMLTTFTDQVLGEIPHMRYIDSFDVLEEPKAEPSFLLSQLPDKLREQGLELSTDPEAYLESYLGYKMEPKQDPDADWRLDVMAGSTCCVPLINGYLNADNDFMDDLHADGAVAGFFCYPLDTLREEEGSQKIFDFRDKLEEVLTGGDGSEVLTLTGGATGLYCGYVDFIAWDIQEALNMAKEFFEGTDIPWAIFHTFRREAGSVPLKQQDDGPETKNQDDELDETLTGMDYIPYTQQNAEAFFAQLEQWNDEDEYTRCIQALNAIPEDWRNYRTAYALARALENYAIIGDHNEGTPRYKGDKALCRAIEELE
;
A
#
# COMPACT_ATOMS: atom_id res chain seq x y z
N GLU A 1 -30.58 -12.88 6.09
CA GLU A 1 -31.03 -13.80 5.02
C GLU A 1 -30.11 -15.00 4.95
N LEU A 2 -28.80 -14.85 4.69
CA LEU A 2 -27.80 -15.92 4.56
C LEU A 2 -27.80 -16.88 5.79
N ARG A 3 -27.81 -16.34 7.03
CA ARG A 3 -27.90 -17.11 8.25
C ARG A 3 -29.11 -18.07 8.25
N GLN A 4 -30.29 -17.56 7.88
CA GLN A 4 -31.50 -18.36 7.83
C GLN A 4 -31.37 -19.50 6.81
N MET A 5 -30.75 -19.24 5.67
CA MET A 5 -30.49 -20.25 4.65
C MET A 5 -29.54 -21.33 5.17
N MET A 6 -28.49 -20.96 5.90
CA MET A 6 -27.57 -21.91 6.54
C MET A 6 -28.27 -22.74 7.61
N ASP A 7 -29.13 -22.13 8.45
CA ASP A 7 -29.90 -22.82 9.48
C ASP A 7 -30.92 -23.80 8.90
N GLU A 8 -31.43 -23.55 7.70
CA GLU A 8 -32.38 -24.40 6.98
C GLU A 8 -31.71 -25.52 6.18
N ASP A 9 -30.45 -25.37 5.77
CA ASP A 9 -29.69 -26.33 4.94
C ASP A 9 -29.09 -27.49 5.78
N LYS A 10 -29.97 -28.27 6.41
CA LYS A 10 -29.58 -29.41 7.28
C LYS A 10 -28.88 -30.54 6.53
N ASP A 11 -29.14 -30.66 5.26
CA ASP A 11 -28.61 -31.73 4.40
C ASP A 11 -27.31 -31.27 3.67
N HIS A 12 -26.83 -30.03 3.92
CA HIS A 12 -25.64 -29.46 3.30
C HIS A 12 -25.64 -29.52 1.76
N THR A 13 -26.81 -29.29 1.15
CA THR A 13 -26.99 -29.40 -0.32
C THR A 13 -26.91 -28.03 -1.01
N ARG A 14 -26.96 -26.93 -0.26
CA ARG A 14 -26.98 -25.57 -0.80
C ARG A 14 -25.62 -24.86 -0.71
N GLY A 15 -24.52 -25.57 -0.54
CA GLY A 15 -23.19 -25.00 -0.33
C GLY A 15 -22.81 -23.98 -1.42
N ALA A 16 -22.98 -24.33 -2.70
CA ALA A 16 -22.66 -23.42 -3.81
C ALA A 16 -23.50 -22.14 -3.82
N GLU A 17 -24.80 -22.24 -3.45
CA GLU A 17 -25.68 -21.06 -3.35
C GLU A 17 -25.28 -20.15 -2.19
N LEU A 18 -24.93 -20.74 -1.04
CA LEU A 18 -24.48 -20.01 0.14
C LEU A 18 -23.16 -19.29 -0.11
N VAL A 19 -22.21 -19.95 -0.78
CA VAL A 19 -20.93 -19.33 -1.19
C VAL A 19 -21.18 -18.16 -2.12
N ALA A 20 -21.99 -18.33 -3.18
CA ALA A 20 -22.27 -17.25 -4.13
C ALA A 20 -22.97 -16.04 -3.48
N GLN A 21 -23.84 -16.26 -2.48
CA GLN A 21 -24.47 -15.17 -1.74
C GLN A 21 -23.50 -14.44 -0.81
N MET A 22 -22.60 -15.16 -0.14
CA MET A 22 -21.56 -14.53 0.69
C MET A 22 -20.58 -13.74 -0.17
N GLU A 23 -20.11 -14.32 -1.26
CA GLU A 23 -19.25 -13.67 -2.25
C GLU A 23 -19.91 -12.37 -2.76
N GLY A 24 -21.17 -12.41 -3.18
CA GLY A 24 -21.90 -11.22 -3.61
C GLY A 24 -22.08 -10.15 -2.52
N ALA A 25 -22.03 -10.50 -1.24
CA ALA A 25 -22.05 -9.56 -0.14
C ALA A 25 -20.65 -8.96 0.11
N LEU A 26 -19.60 -9.78 0.08
CA LEU A 26 -18.22 -9.36 0.29
C LEU A 26 -17.68 -8.52 -0.87
N ASN A 27 -18.11 -8.78 -2.10
CA ASN A 27 -17.74 -7.99 -3.30
C ASN A 27 -18.29 -6.55 -3.29
N GLN A 28 -19.05 -6.15 -2.26
CA GLN A 28 -19.38 -4.76 -2.02
C GLN A 28 -18.24 -3.99 -1.32
N ALA A 29 -17.32 -4.70 -0.69
CA ALA A 29 -16.19 -4.13 0.05
C ALA A 29 -14.83 -4.50 -0.56
N PHE A 30 -14.75 -5.62 -1.27
CA PHE A 30 -13.53 -6.15 -1.85
C PHE A 30 -13.74 -6.46 -3.33
N ASP A 31 -12.73 -6.18 -4.15
CA ASP A 31 -12.72 -6.60 -5.56
C ASP A 31 -12.55 -8.12 -5.65
N GLU A 32 -11.58 -8.67 -4.92
CA GLU A 32 -11.35 -10.10 -4.75
C GLU A 32 -11.10 -10.45 -3.29
N ILE A 33 -11.73 -11.53 -2.82
CA ILE A 33 -11.60 -12.01 -1.44
C ILE A 33 -11.75 -13.53 -1.35
N SER A 34 -10.81 -14.18 -0.69
CA SER A 34 -10.91 -15.60 -0.31
C SER A 34 -11.53 -15.72 1.09
N PHE A 35 -12.47 -16.64 1.24
CA PHE A 35 -13.15 -16.88 2.51
C PHE A 35 -13.61 -18.31 2.68
N GLU A 36 -13.83 -18.70 3.92
CA GLU A 36 -14.43 -19.96 4.31
C GLU A 36 -15.64 -19.69 5.22
N MET A 37 -16.62 -20.57 5.18
CA MET A 37 -17.80 -20.51 6.07
C MET A 37 -17.90 -21.76 6.91
N GLY A 38 -18.24 -21.59 8.19
CA GLY A 38 -18.37 -22.66 9.13
C GLY A 38 -19.43 -22.41 10.21
N PHE A 39 -19.52 -23.35 11.15
CA PHE A 39 -20.34 -23.24 12.35
C PHE A 39 -19.63 -23.90 13.53
N ASN A 40 -19.38 -23.14 14.60
CA ASN A 40 -18.65 -23.64 15.78
C ASN A 40 -19.56 -24.25 16.88
N GLY A 41 -20.81 -24.55 16.56
CA GLY A 41 -21.79 -25.07 17.51
C GLY A 41 -22.61 -24.00 18.24
N LYS A 42 -22.27 -22.72 18.09
CA LYS A 42 -22.96 -21.57 18.70
C LYS A 42 -23.28 -20.45 17.69
N LYS A 43 -22.29 -20.06 16.91
CA LYS A 43 -22.39 -19.03 15.88
C LYS A 43 -21.89 -19.55 14.55
N HIS A 44 -22.40 -18.96 13.48
CA HIS A 44 -21.78 -19.12 12.18
C HIS A 44 -20.40 -18.47 12.16
N GLU A 45 -19.51 -18.99 11.36
CA GLU A 45 -18.15 -18.45 11.20
C GLU A 45 -17.95 -18.01 9.76
N LEU A 46 -17.41 -16.82 9.60
CA LEU A 46 -16.85 -16.30 8.37
C LEU A 46 -15.35 -16.13 8.62
N ILE A 47 -14.56 -16.87 7.89
CA ILE A 47 -13.11 -16.83 7.96
C ILE A 47 -12.63 -16.12 6.69
N LEU A 48 -12.09 -14.93 6.82
CA LEU A 48 -11.50 -14.15 5.74
C LEU A 48 -10.02 -14.52 5.64
N THR A 49 -9.58 -14.97 4.48
CA THR A 49 -8.21 -15.48 4.31
C THR A 49 -7.39 -14.54 3.43
N PRO A 50 -6.25 -14.02 3.92
CA PRO A 50 -5.35 -13.20 3.14
C PRO A 50 -4.54 -13.97 2.10
N GLU A 51 -4.58 -15.30 2.09
CA GLU A 51 -3.81 -16.19 1.20
C GLU A 51 -2.30 -15.88 1.20
N GLY A 52 -1.77 -15.52 2.38
CA GLY A 52 -0.36 -15.16 2.56
C GLY A 52 -0.03 -13.70 2.24
N ASP A 53 -0.99 -12.90 1.75
CA ASP A 53 -0.78 -11.48 1.47
C ASP A 53 -0.88 -10.64 2.74
N LYS A 54 0.25 -10.05 3.15
CA LYS A 54 0.32 -9.19 4.33
C LYS A 54 -0.37 -7.85 4.14
N VAL A 55 -0.42 -7.31 2.94
CA VAL A 55 -1.12 -6.04 2.67
C VAL A 55 -2.62 -6.28 2.80
N LYS A 56 -3.14 -7.35 2.19
CA LYS A 56 -4.53 -7.78 2.32
C LYS A 56 -4.92 -8.04 3.78
N LEU A 57 -4.00 -8.57 4.58
CA LEU A 57 -4.24 -8.80 6.01
C LEU A 57 -4.64 -7.52 6.75
N PHE A 58 -4.06 -6.35 6.43
CA PHE A 58 -4.45 -5.05 7.02
C PHE A 58 -5.91 -4.72 6.71
N GLU A 59 -6.34 -4.90 5.47
CA GLU A 59 -7.73 -4.65 5.05
C GLU A 59 -8.71 -5.56 5.78
N LEU A 60 -8.39 -6.87 5.86
CA LEU A 60 -9.25 -7.84 6.52
C LEU A 60 -9.40 -7.56 8.02
N VAL A 61 -8.33 -7.14 8.69
CA VAL A 61 -8.38 -6.76 10.10
C VAL A 61 -9.21 -5.50 10.29
N TYR A 62 -9.04 -4.50 9.41
CA TYR A 62 -9.87 -3.29 9.44
C TYR A 62 -11.35 -3.63 9.23
N PHE A 63 -11.69 -4.42 8.24
CA PHE A 63 -13.04 -4.89 7.98
C PHE A 63 -13.64 -5.65 9.17
N GLN A 64 -12.87 -6.57 9.79
CA GLN A 64 -13.31 -7.33 10.96
C GLN A 64 -13.66 -6.41 12.13
N LYS A 65 -12.81 -5.39 12.42
CA LYS A 65 -13.02 -4.43 13.51
C LYS A 65 -14.29 -3.60 13.34
N HIS A 66 -14.65 -3.30 12.08
CA HIS A 66 -15.82 -2.49 11.73
C HIS A 66 -17.10 -3.30 11.51
N ALA A 67 -17.08 -4.59 11.80
CA ALA A 67 -18.27 -5.43 11.66
C ALA A 67 -19.40 -4.95 12.57
N PRO A 68 -20.65 -4.76 12.04
CA PRO A 68 -21.78 -4.31 12.83
C PRO A 68 -22.10 -5.26 13.99
N LYS A 69 -22.47 -4.70 15.15
CA LYS A 69 -22.78 -5.49 16.36
C LYS A 69 -23.88 -6.52 16.13
N GLU A 70 -24.87 -6.17 15.31
CA GLU A 70 -25.98 -7.04 14.95
C GLU A 70 -25.51 -8.27 14.16
N VAL A 71 -24.46 -8.13 13.34
CA VAL A 71 -23.82 -9.26 12.64
C VAL A 71 -23.08 -10.12 13.67
N LEU A 72 -22.29 -9.50 14.56
CA LEU A 72 -21.50 -10.18 15.57
C LEU A 72 -22.33 -10.93 16.63
N GLU A 73 -23.63 -10.65 16.78
CA GLU A 73 -24.52 -11.45 17.62
C GLU A 73 -24.64 -12.89 17.12
N HIS A 74 -24.52 -13.10 15.81
CA HIS A 74 -24.79 -14.39 15.15
C HIS A 74 -23.60 -14.97 14.41
N TRP A 75 -22.63 -14.14 14.08
CA TRP A 75 -21.42 -14.50 13.34
C TRP A 75 -20.17 -14.28 14.17
N ASN A 76 -19.19 -15.17 14.03
CA ASN A 76 -17.79 -14.86 14.31
C ASN A 76 -17.12 -14.51 12.98
N ILE A 77 -16.54 -13.34 12.87
CA ILE A 77 -15.70 -12.97 11.73
C ILE A 77 -14.25 -13.17 12.19
N LEU A 78 -13.56 -14.07 11.55
CA LEU A 78 -12.18 -14.42 11.83
C LEU A 78 -11.30 -13.99 10.64
N VAL A 79 -10.07 -13.62 10.93
CA VAL A 79 -9.07 -13.31 9.91
C VAL A 79 -7.96 -14.34 9.98
N GLY A 80 -7.69 -14.99 8.84
CA GLY A 80 -6.79 -16.12 8.72
C GLY A 80 -7.42 -17.45 9.12
N ARG A 81 -7.06 -18.51 8.42
CA ARG A 81 -7.45 -19.89 8.73
C ARG A 81 -7.00 -20.25 10.13
N GLN A 82 -7.90 -20.89 10.88
CA GLN A 82 -7.64 -21.31 12.24
C GLN A 82 -7.08 -22.75 12.26
N PRO A 83 -6.19 -23.08 13.21
CA PRO A 83 -5.67 -24.44 13.31
C PRO A 83 -6.78 -25.44 13.64
N LEU A 84 -6.82 -26.55 12.90
CA LEU A 84 -7.81 -27.60 13.03
C LEU A 84 -7.27 -28.77 13.87
N GLN A 85 -8.18 -29.47 14.58
CA GLN A 85 -7.82 -30.65 15.36
C GLN A 85 -7.69 -31.91 14.49
N ASN A 86 -8.53 -32.02 13.46
CA ASN A 86 -8.52 -33.14 12.53
C ASN A 86 -8.03 -32.66 11.18
N ILE A 87 -6.76 -32.85 10.95
CA ILE A 87 -6.04 -32.29 9.81
C ILE A 87 -6.19 -33.21 8.62
N GLY A 88 -6.96 -32.79 7.64
CA GLY A 88 -7.16 -33.53 6.38
C GLY A 88 -7.77 -32.62 5.32
N LEU A 89 -7.24 -32.68 4.11
CA LEU A 89 -7.74 -31.96 2.96
C LEU A 89 -8.25 -32.92 1.92
N ARG A 90 -9.52 -32.74 1.50
CA ARG A 90 -10.16 -33.47 0.43
C ARG A 90 -10.59 -32.54 -0.67
N THR A 91 -10.38 -32.96 -1.89
CA THR A 91 -10.88 -32.30 -3.08
C THR A 91 -12.03 -33.07 -3.72
N GLU A 92 -12.87 -32.38 -4.49
CA GLU A 92 -14.02 -33.02 -5.19
C GLU A 92 -13.59 -34.08 -6.19
N ASP A 93 -12.42 -33.96 -6.79
CA ASP A 93 -11.82 -34.92 -7.73
C ASP A 93 -11.10 -36.09 -7.05
N GLY A 94 -11.19 -36.18 -5.72
CA GLY A 94 -10.86 -37.39 -4.96
C GLY A 94 -9.47 -37.43 -4.33
N TRP A 95 -8.72 -36.33 -4.31
CA TRP A 95 -7.50 -36.22 -3.51
C TRP A 95 -7.84 -36.17 -2.03
N ASP A 96 -7.12 -36.98 -1.24
CA ASP A 96 -7.31 -37.07 0.21
C ASP A 96 -5.95 -37.21 0.89
N ILE A 97 -5.52 -36.16 1.57
CA ILE A 97 -4.27 -36.09 2.34
C ILE A 97 -4.54 -35.77 3.80
N SER A 98 -3.70 -36.27 4.68
CA SER A 98 -3.72 -36.03 6.12
C SER A 98 -2.34 -35.49 6.59
N GLY A 99 -2.28 -34.93 7.79
CA GLY A 99 -1.01 -34.47 8.37
C GLY A 99 0.06 -35.53 8.53
N GLU A 100 -0.37 -36.81 8.53
CA GLU A 100 0.50 -37.97 8.60
C GLU A 100 1.08 -38.41 7.23
N ASP A 101 0.59 -37.83 6.13
CA ASP A 101 1.07 -38.09 4.78
C ASP A 101 2.18 -37.16 4.31
N VAL A 102 2.42 -36.06 5.05
CA VAL A 102 3.35 -35.01 4.67
C VAL A 102 4.57 -35.02 5.56
N GLN A 103 5.74 -35.20 4.96
CA GLN A 103 7.05 -35.09 5.63
C GLN A 103 7.56 -33.66 5.50
N ILE A 104 8.12 -33.12 6.60
CA ILE A 104 8.61 -31.76 6.70
C ILE A 104 10.07 -31.74 7.14
N TRP A 105 10.84 -30.87 6.51
CA TRP A 105 12.15 -30.42 6.94
C TRP A 105 12.04 -28.92 7.25
N LEU A 106 12.47 -28.52 8.45
CA LEU A 106 12.45 -27.15 8.93
C LEU A 106 13.87 -26.64 9.04
N GLU A 107 14.18 -25.54 8.38
CA GLU A 107 15.51 -24.91 8.39
C GLU A 107 15.37 -23.47 8.93
N GLU A 108 16.15 -23.12 9.94
CA GLU A 108 16.21 -21.77 10.48
C GLU A 108 16.91 -20.84 9.47
N GLN A 109 16.24 -19.76 9.07
CA GLN A 109 16.74 -18.75 8.12
C GLN A 109 17.18 -17.47 8.82
N GLY A 110 16.68 -17.21 10.02
CA GLY A 110 16.97 -16.03 10.81
C GLY A 110 16.28 -16.08 12.17
N GLU A 111 16.30 -14.97 12.91
CA GLU A 111 15.65 -14.89 14.21
C GLU A 111 14.12 -15.07 14.04
N ASN A 112 13.58 -16.19 14.53
CA ASN A 112 12.18 -16.57 14.43
C ASN A 112 11.64 -16.73 12.99
N SER A 113 12.50 -17.08 12.05
CA SER A 113 12.17 -17.25 10.64
C SER A 113 12.66 -18.58 10.13
N PHE A 114 11.80 -19.33 9.42
CA PHE A 114 12.06 -20.69 9.00
C PHE A 114 11.69 -20.91 7.53
N ALA A 115 12.45 -21.80 6.87
CA ALA A 115 12.09 -22.40 5.60
C ALA A 115 11.48 -23.79 5.83
N ILE A 116 10.41 -24.10 5.12
CA ILE A 116 9.81 -25.43 5.08
C ILE A 116 10.09 -26.08 3.73
N SER A 117 10.56 -27.33 3.77
CA SER A 117 10.50 -28.22 2.62
C SER A 117 9.49 -29.34 2.91
N ALA A 118 8.49 -29.51 2.06
CA ALA A 118 7.41 -30.48 2.22
C ALA A 118 7.48 -31.59 1.15
N TYR A 119 7.30 -32.82 1.56
CA TYR A 119 7.18 -33.95 0.66
C TYR A 119 5.93 -34.76 0.96
N CYS A 120 5.13 -35.04 -0.06
CA CYS A 120 3.94 -35.86 0.03
C CYS A 120 3.88 -36.84 -1.15
N GLU A 121 4.14 -38.13 -0.90
CA GLU A 121 4.14 -39.14 -1.95
C GLU A 121 2.79 -39.22 -2.69
N LYS A 122 1.67 -39.02 -1.99
CA LYS A 122 0.31 -39.03 -2.57
C LYS A 122 0.11 -37.92 -3.59
N LEU A 123 0.79 -36.78 -3.45
CA LEU A 123 0.65 -35.60 -4.33
C LEU A 123 1.64 -35.59 -5.49
N LEU A 124 2.59 -36.53 -5.60
CA LEU A 124 3.57 -36.56 -6.69
C LEU A 124 2.94 -36.54 -8.11
N PRO A 125 1.84 -37.24 -8.39
CA PRO A 125 1.20 -37.14 -9.70
C PRO A 125 0.70 -35.73 -9.98
N MET A 126 0.07 -35.07 -8.99
CA MET A 126 -0.40 -33.67 -9.10
C MET A 126 0.77 -32.71 -9.26
N LEU A 127 1.85 -32.88 -8.50
CA LEU A 127 3.03 -32.02 -8.57
C LEU A 127 3.66 -32.00 -9.98
N ARG A 128 3.55 -33.10 -10.73
CA ARG A 128 4.07 -33.22 -12.10
C ARG A 128 3.15 -32.60 -13.15
N ASP A 129 1.84 -32.72 -12.95
CA ASP A 129 0.84 -32.35 -13.94
C ASP A 129 0.24 -30.94 -13.65
N GLU A 130 0.11 -30.56 -12.37
CA GLU A 130 -0.52 -29.34 -11.87
C GLU A 130 0.25 -28.80 -10.65
N GLU A 131 1.53 -28.44 -10.84
CA GLU A 131 2.46 -28.02 -9.77
C GLU A 131 1.86 -26.97 -8.84
N GLY A 132 1.30 -25.91 -9.39
CA GLY A 132 0.70 -24.83 -8.60
C GLY A 132 -0.43 -25.29 -7.69
N ARG A 133 -1.20 -26.31 -8.10
CA ARG A 133 -2.26 -26.90 -7.28
C ARG A 133 -1.70 -27.71 -6.12
N ALA A 134 -0.62 -28.46 -6.34
CA ALA A 134 0.06 -29.19 -5.28
C ALA A 134 0.64 -28.25 -4.23
N TRP A 135 1.23 -27.14 -4.66
CA TRP A 135 1.69 -26.06 -3.80
C TRP A 135 0.55 -25.48 -2.97
N TRP A 136 -0.53 -25.06 -3.62
CA TRP A 136 -1.70 -24.51 -2.94
C TRP A 136 -2.28 -25.48 -1.90
N MET A 137 -2.38 -26.77 -2.23
CA MET A 137 -2.86 -27.77 -1.28
C MET A 137 -1.96 -27.90 -0.07
N LEU A 138 -0.64 -27.91 -0.24
CA LEU A 138 0.30 -28.09 0.88
C LEU A 138 0.43 -26.83 1.73
N THR A 139 0.37 -25.64 1.15
CA THR A 139 0.36 -24.37 1.89
C THR A 139 -0.93 -24.21 2.68
N THR A 140 -2.10 -24.39 2.05
CA THR A 140 -3.40 -24.38 2.74
C THR A 140 -3.46 -25.42 3.86
N PHE A 141 -2.88 -26.58 3.63
CA PHE A 141 -2.83 -27.63 4.63
C PHE A 141 -1.91 -27.26 5.81
N THR A 142 -0.83 -26.54 5.55
CA THR A 142 0.04 -25.97 6.59
C THR A 142 -0.71 -24.91 7.40
N ASP A 143 -1.52 -24.07 6.76
CA ASP A 143 -2.42 -23.14 7.44
C ASP A 143 -3.40 -23.85 8.38
N GLN A 144 -3.98 -24.98 7.95
CA GLN A 144 -4.89 -25.76 8.77
C GLN A 144 -4.19 -26.41 9.97
N VAL A 145 -2.90 -26.72 9.86
CA VAL A 145 -2.11 -27.30 10.95
C VAL A 145 -1.63 -26.23 11.93
N LEU A 146 -1.14 -25.14 11.43
CA LEU A 146 -0.43 -24.12 12.20
C LEU A 146 -1.33 -22.92 12.58
N GLY A 147 -2.32 -22.65 11.75
CA GLY A 147 -2.99 -21.37 11.64
C GLY A 147 -2.31 -20.50 10.60
N GLU A 148 -3.08 -19.78 9.79
CA GLU A 148 -2.52 -18.96 8.70
C GLU A 148 -1.66 -17.81 9.25
N ILE A 149 -2.05 -17.17 10.34
CA ILE A 149 -1.28 -16.09 10.95
C ILE A 149 0.10 -16.56 11.46
N PRO A 150 0.23 -17.64 12.23
CA PRO A 150 1.54 -18.19 12.55
C PRO A 150 2.35 -18.66 11.33
N HIS A 151 1.68 -19.20 10.29
CA HIS A 151 2.36 -19.55 9.04
C HIS A 151 2.98 -18.32 8.41
N MET A 152 2.20 -17.26 8.14
CA MET A 152 2.68 -15.99 7.59
C MET A 152 3.76 -15.32 8.44
N ARG A 153 3.73 -15.54 9.76
CA ARG A 153 4.66 -14.88 10.69
C ARG A 153 6.03 -15.56 10.75
N TYR A 154 6.06 -16.89 10.69
CA TYR A 154 7.27 -17.65 11.00
C TYR A 154 7.85 -18.42 9.81
N ILE A 155 7.10 -18.58 8.72
CA ILE A 155 7.54 -19.34 7.56
C ILE A 155 7.78 -18.38 6.40
N ASP A 156 9.05 -18.10 6.12
CA ASP A 156 9.44 -17.16 5.07
C ASP A 156 9.56 -17.81 3.69
N SER A 157 9.80 -19.11 3.66
CA SER A 157 9.85 -19.86 2.40
C SER A 157 9.27 -21.25 2.54
N PHE A 158 8.62 -21.69 1.48
CA PHE A 158 7.99 -22.97 1.37
C PHE A 158 8.44 -23.65 0.08
N ASP A 159 8.87 -24.89 0.14
CA ASP A 159 9.32 -25.67 -1.01
C ASP A 159 8.64 -27.04 -1.06
N VAL A 160 8.23 -27.48 -2.24
CA VAL A 160 7.57 -28.77 -2.45
C VAL A 160 8.52 -29.70 -3.21
N LEU A 161 8.86 -30.84 -2.59
CA LEU A 161 9.87 -31.73 -3.07
C LEU A 161 9.27 -32.88 -3.88
N GLU A 162 9.93 -33.26 -4.98
CA GLU A 162 9.63 -34.47 -5.74
C GLU A 162 10.22 -35.75 -5.09
N GLU A 163 11.28 -35.60 -4.29
CA GLU A 163 11.95 -36.68 -3.57
C GLU A 163 12.25 -36.25 -2.12
N PRO A 164 12.16 -37.16 -1.15
CA PRO A 164 12.46 -36.84 0.24
C PRO A 164 13.97 -36.54 0.42
N LYS A 165 14.29 -35.58 1.31
CA LYS A 165 15.67 -35.30 1.70
C LYS A 165 16.25 -36.50 2.51
N ALA A 166 17.59 -36.62 2.52
CA ALA A 166 18.28 -37.67 3.28
C ALA A 166 18.29 -37.40 4.80
N GLU A 167 18.12 -36.18 5.21
CA GLU A 167 18.08 -35.73 6.59
C GLU A 167 16.81 -36.23 7.30
N PRO A 168 16.81 -36.36 8.62
CA PRO A 168 15.61 -36.73 9.37
C PRO A 168 14.48 -35.70 9.19
N SER A 169 13.31 -36.20 8.82
CA SER A 169 12.07 -35.42 8.73
C SER A 169 11.17 -35.65 9.96
N PHE A 170 10.14 -34.82 10.07
CA PHE A 170 9.00 -35.05 10.94
C PHE A 170 7.69 -34.86 10.15
N LEU A 171 6.56 -35.23 10.73
CA LEU A 171 5.27 -35.11 10.06
C LEU A 171 4.71 -33.70 10.20
N LEU A 172 3.96 -33.23 9.20
CA LEU A 172 3.35 -31.92 9.22
C LEU A 172 2.48 -31.69 10.46
N SER A 173 1.76 -32.74 10.93
CA SER A 173 0.99 -32.69 12.18
C SER A 173 1.82 -32.32 13.41
N GLN A 174 3.14 -32.51 13.38
CA GLN A 174 4.05 -32.19 14.48
C GLN A 174 4.65 -30.77 14.37
N LEU A 175 4.42 -30.05 13.28
CA LEU A 175 5.00 -28.72 13.03
C LEU A 175 4.72 -27.71 14.18
N PRO A 176 3.48 -27.61 14.73
CA PRO A 176 3.22 -26.67 15.82
C PRO A 176 4.07 -26.96 17.07
N ASP A 177 4.26 -28.24 17.39
CA ASP A 177 5.08 -28.61 18.55
C ASP A 177 6.57 -28.31 18.31
N LYS A 178 7.04 -28.54 17.08
CA LYS A 178 8.41 -28.20 16.69
C LYS A 178 8.71 -26.71 16.80
N LEU A 179 7.77 -25.85 16.37
CA LEU A 179 7.93 -24.40 16.51
C LEU A 179 7.84 -23.94 17.99
N ARG A 180 6.97 -24.56 18.80
CA ARG A 180 6.93 -24.29 20.24
C ARG A 180 8.20 -24.73 20.97
N GLU A 181 8.85 -25.84 20.54
CA GLU A 181 10.16 -26.28 21.05
C GLU A 181 11.24 -25.23 20.78
N GLN A 182 11.11 -24.40 19.76
CA GLN A 182 11.98 -23.24 19.45
C GLN A 182 11.63 -22.00 20.30
N GLY A 183 10.62 -22.07 21.17
CA GLY A 183 10.19 -20.97 22.02
C GLY A 183 9.20 -20.01 21.37
N LEU A 184 8.59 -20.37 20.21
CA LEU A 184 7.67 -19.52 19.50
C LEU A 184 6.25 -19.61 20.07
N GLU A 185 5.58 -18.46 20.14
CA GLU A 185 4.16 -18.36 20.46
C GLU A 185 3.32 -18.40 19.18
N LEU A 186 2.49 -19.43 19.05
CA LEU A 186 1.62 -19.61 17.89
C LEU A 186 0.27 -18.91 18.12
N SER A 187 0.29 -17.58 18.18
CA SER A 187 -0.94 -16.78 18.28
C SER A 187 -1.59 -16.68 16.91
N THR A 188 -2.91 -16.89 16.86
CA THR A 188 -3.74 -16.67 15.66
C THR A 188 -4.33 -15.25 15.64
N ASP A 189 -3.90 -14.37 16.53
CA ASP A 189 -4.29 -12.98 16.56
C ASP A 189 -3.58 -12.20 15.43
N PRO A 190 -4.31 -11.74 14.41
CA PRO A 190 -3.70 -11.02 13.30
C PRO A 190 -3.16 -9.65 13.72
N GLU A 191 -3.76 -8.97 14.71
CA GLU A 191 -3.29 -7.67 15.17
C GLU A 191 -1.89 -7.76 15.77
N ALA A 192 -1.61 -8.76 16.59
CA ALA A 192 -0.28 -8.97 17.15
C ALA A 192 0.79 -9.18 16.06
N TYR A 193 0.40 -9.76 14.91
CA TYR A 193 1.29 -9.89 13.75
C TYR A 193 1.45 -8.56 13.00
N LEU A 194 0.36 -7.81 12.78
CA LEU A 194 0.43 -6.51 12.12
C LEU A 194 1.25 -5.49 12.91
N GLU A 195 1.26 -5.57 14.24
CA GLU A 195 2.06 -4.72 15.13
C GLU A 195 3.54 -5.15 15.25
N SER A 196 3.97 -6.22 14.56
CA SER A 196 5.37 -6.64 14.57
C SER A 196 6.21 -5.84 13.58
N TYR A 197 6.99 -4.88 14.10
CA TYR A 197 7.86 -4.02 13.31
C TYR A 197 9.23 -4.64 13.07
N LEU A 198 9.71 -4.52 11.84
CA LEU A 198 11.05 -4.89 11.41
C LEU A 198 11.86 -3.62 11.11
N GLY A 199 13.03 -3.51 11.73
CA GLY A 199 13.99 -2.45 11.41
C GLY A 199 14.75 -2.77 10.12
N TYR A 200 14.97 -1.76 9.28
CA TYR A 200 15.77 -1.89 8.07
C TYR A 200 16.74 -0.74 7.92
N LYS A 201 17.82 -0.98 7.15
CA LYS A 201 18.82 0.02 6.79
C LYS A 201 19.03 -0.01 5.29
N MET A 202 19.27 1.16 4.73
CA MET A 202 19.53 1.34 3.31
C MET A 202 20.81 2.15 3.11
N GLU A 203 21.39 2.05 1.92
CA GLU A 203 22.45 2.93 1.48
C GLU A 203 21.81 4.15 0.79
N PRO A 204 21.83 5.35 1.43
CA PRO A 204 21.08 6.48 0.93
C PRO A 204 21.73 7.10 -0.30
N LYS A 205 20.93 7.52 -1.27
CA LYS A 205 21.41 8.39 -2.35
C LYS A 205 21.68 9.78 -1.79
N GLN A 206 22.86 10.34 -2.15
CA GLN A 206 23.28 11.70 -1.76
C GLN A 206 22.84 12.74 -2.80
N ASP A 207 21.67 12.55 -3.37
CA ASP A 207 21.05 13.43 -4.35
C ASP A 207 19.72 13.94 -3.77
N PRO A 208 19.60 15.23 -3.44
CA PRO A 208 18.37 15.78 -2.89
C PRO A 208 17.20 15.78 -3.88
N ASP A 209 17.47 15.69 -5.18
CA ASP A 209 16.48 15.64 -6.26
C ASP A 209 16.10 14.21 -6.66
N ALA A 210 16.66 13.19 -5.96
CA ALA A 210 16.25 11.80 -6.17
C ALA A 210 14.79 11.58 -5.73
N ASP A 211 14.15 10.55 -6.28
CA ASP A 211 12.82 10.13 -5.84
C ASP A 211 12.75 9.97 -4.33
N TRP A 212 11.57 10.24 -3.75
CA TRP A 212 11.35 10.11 -2.32
C TRP A 212 11.79 8.73 -1.80
N ARG A 213 12.25 8.71 -0.54
CA ARG A 213 12.74 7.52 0.15
C ARG A 213 14.09 6.95 -0.34
N LEU A 214 14.66 7.41 -1.46
CA LEU A 214 16.00 6.98 -1.86
C LEU A 214 17.11 7.60 -1.00
N ASP A 215 16.81 8.62 -0.21
CA ASP A 215 17.67 9.22 0.81
C ASP A 215 17.63 8.48 2.16
N VAL A 216 16.77 7.45 2.32
CA VAL A 216 16.59 6.73 3.58
C VAL A 216 17.86 6.04 4.04
N MET A 217 18.23 6.26 5.30
CA MET A 217 19.32 5.59 6.00
C MET A 217 18.82 4.40 6.84
N ALA A 218 17.72 4.62 7.57
CA ALA A 218 17.14 3.61 8.44
C ALA A 218 15.64 3.87 8.61
N GLY A 219 14.89 2.79 8.78
CA GLY A 219 13.46 2.83 9.05
C GLY A 219 13.00 1.59 9.79
N SER A 220 11.72 1.58 10.11
CA SER A 220 11.01 0.41 10.61
C SER A 220 9.67 0.30 9.91
N THR A 221 9.22 -0.92 9.68
CA THR A 221 7.93 -1.18 9.05
C THR A 221 7.32 -2.48 9.57
N CYS A 222 6.01 -2.52 9.69
CA CYS A 222 5.26 -3.75 9.88
C CYS A 222 4.68 -4.28 8.55
N CYS A 223 4.93 -3.61 7.42
CA CYS A 223 4.49 -4.01 6.08
C CYS A 223 5.63 -3.93 5.06
N VAL A 224 6.54 -4.89 5.10
CA VAL A 224 7.71 -4.97 4.19
C VAL A 224 7.31 -4.96 2.71
N PRO A 225 6.21 -5.63 2.26
CA PRO A 225 5.83 -5.63 0.85
C PRO A 225 5.63 -4.24 0.25
N LEU A 226 5.05 -3.29 0.99
CA LEU A 226 4.87 -1.90 0.51
C LEU A 226 6.21 -1.19 0.27
N ILE A 227 7.18 -1.38 1.18
CA ILE A 227 8.51 -0.79 1.02
C ILE A 227 9.23 -1.39 -0.21
N ASN A 228 9.19 -2.71 -0.35
CA ASN A 228 9.82 -3.40 -1.48
C ASN A 228 9.14 -3.03 -2.82
N GLY A 229 7.81 -2.97 -2.86
CA GLY A 229 7.05 -2.54 -4.03
C GLY A 229 7.48 -1.14 -4.49
N TYR A 230 7.53 -0.18 -3.57
CA TYR A 230 7.99 1.18 -3.88
C TYR A 230 9.42 1.22 -4.44
N LEU A 231 10.36 0.51 -3.80
CA LEU A 231 11.77 0.52 -4.23
C LEU A 231 11.97 -0.15 -5.60
N ASN A 232 11.17 -1.15 -5.93
CA ASN A 232 11.23 -1.89 -7.19
C ASN A 232 10.30 -1.31 -8.28
N ALA A 233 9.54 -0.25 -7.97
CA ALA A 233 8.48 0.29 -8.83
C ALA A 233 7.44 -0.79 -9.23
N ASP A 234 7.10 -1.65 -8.28
CA ASP A 234 6.07 -2.67 -8.38
C ASP A 234 4.78 -2.14 -7.72
N ASN A 235 3.72 -2.04 -8.49
CA ASN A 235 2.46 -1.43 -8.09
C ASN A 235 1.34 -2.43 -7.77
N ASP A 236 1.58 -3.73 -7.82
CA ASP A 236 0.54 -4.76 -7.68
C ASP A 236 -0.25 -4.58 -6.36
N PHE A 237 0.44 -4.45 -5.21
CA PHE A 237 -0.22 -4.19 -3.93
C PHE A 237 -1.00 -2.86 -3.88
N MET A 238 -0.54 -1.86 -4.62
CA MET A 238 -1.23 -0.57 -4.69
C MET A 238 -2.48 -0.64 -5.57
N ASP A 239 -2.46 -1.48 -6.63
CA ASP A 239 -3.62 -1.71 -7.47
C ASP A 239 -4.73 -2.42 -6.69
N ASP A 240 -4.38 -3.45 -5.91
CA ASP A 240 -5.32 -4.19 -5.05
C ASP A 240 -5.93 -3.29 -3.97
N LEU A 241 -5.11 -2.51 -3.23
CA LEU A 241 -5.60 -1.54 -2.23
C LEU A 241 -6.56 -0.52 -2.84
N HIS A 242 -6.23 0.01 -4.03
CA HIS A 242 -7.08 1.00 -4.70
C HIS A 242 -8.40 0.39 -5.19
N ALA A 243 -8.40 -0.86 -5.65
CA ALA A 243 -9.62 -1.56 -6.04
C ALA A 243 -10.59 -1.68 -4.85
N ASP A 244 -10.07 -1.89 -3.65
CA ASP A 244 -10.84 -1.97 -2.41
C ASP A 244 -11.10 -0.60 -1.73
N GLY A 245 -10.62 0.49 -2.33
CA GLY A 245 -10.87 1.86 -1.87
C GLY A 245 -9.91 2.34 -0.77
N ALA A 246 -8.85 1.60 -0.48
CA ALA A 246 -7.79 2.00 0.46
C ALA A 246 -6.57 2.58 -0.27
N VAL A 247 -5.76 3.35 0.43
CA VAL A 247 -4.55 3.99 -0.13
C VAL A 247 -3.38 3.82 0.82
N ALA A 248 -2.30 3.18 0.37
CA ALA A 248 -1.04 3.21 1.10
C ALA A 248 -0.15 4.37 0.62
N GLY A 249 0.49 5.04 1.57
CA GLY A 249 1.37 6.17 1.29
C GLY A 249 2.20 6.58 2.49
N PHE A 250 2.85 7.71 2.34
CA PHE A 250 3.67 8.28 3.41
C PHE A 250 3.59 9.81 3.41
N PHE A 251 3.70 10.37 4.60
CA PHE A 251 4.00 11.80 4.77
C PHE A 251 5.50 11.99 4.76
N CYS A 252 5.96 13.02 4.04
CA CYS A 252 7.36 13.39 3.95
C CYS A 252 7.55 14.85 4.34
N TYR A 253 8.58 15.12 5.14
CA TYR A 253 8.92 16.45 5.64
C TYR A 253 10.44 16.61 5.79
N PRO A 254 10.99 17.84 5.67
CA PRO A 254 12.42 18.08 5.76
C PRO A 254 12.93 17.96 7.19
N LEU A 255 14.16 17.50 7.34
CA LEU A 255 14.82 17.34 8.65
C LEU A 255 15.72 18.52 9.03
N ASP A 256 15.96 19.49 8.16
CA ASP A 256 16.94 20.56 8.39
C ASP A 256 16.65 21.37 9.66
N THR A 257 15.37 21.70 9.90
CA THR A 257 14.93 22.43 11.10
C THR A 257 14.89 21.56 12.38
N LEU A 258 14.93 20.25 12.22
CA LEU A 258 14.89 19.28 13.32
C LEU A 258 16.28 18.75 13.70
N ARG A 259 17.31 19.00 12.87
CA ARG A 259 18.69 18.63 13.14
C ARG A 259 19.36 19.72 13.95
N GLU A 260 19.66 19.41 15.20
CA GLU A 260 20.46 20.25 16.10
C GLU A 260 21.77 19.56 16.43
N GLU A 261 22.75 20.29 17.01
CA GLU A 261 24.06 19.76 17.38
C GLU A 261 23.98 18.60 18.40
N GLU A 262 22.85 18.43 19.08
CA GLU A 262 22.66 17.47 20.19
C GLU A 262 21.96 16.14 19.78
N GLY A 263 21.82 15.82 18.49
CA GLY A 263 21.41 14.49 18.07
C GLY A 263 19.99 14.35 17.47
N SER A 264 19.51 13.12 17.33
CA SER A 264 18.27 12.75 16.62
C SER A 264 16.99 12.82 17.46
N GLN A 265 17.05 13.21 18.74
CA GLN A 265 15.88 13.16 19.65
C GLN A 265 14.72 14.02 19.14
N LYS A 266 15.01 15.23 18.66
CA LYS A 266 13.99 16.14 18.13
C LYS A 266 13.27 15.59 16.89
N ILE A 267 13.98 14.80 16.08
CA ILE A 267 13.40 14.11 14.92
C ILE A 267 12.39 13.05 15.39
N PHE A 268 12.75 12.26 16.40
CA PHE A 268 11.85 11.26 16.97
C PHE A 268 10.66 11.90 17.67
N ASP A 269 10.89 12.90 18.52
CA ASP A 269 9.82 13.62 19.23
C ASP A 269 8.83 14.29 18.25
N PHE A 270 9.31 14.76 17.10
CA PHE A 270 8.43 15.29 16.05
C PHE A 270 7.58 14.22 15.40
N ARG A 271 8.19 13.08 15.06
CA ARG A 271 7.49 11.93 14.49
C ARG A 271 6.44 11.40 15.47
N ASP A 272 6.80 11.19 16.72
CA ASP A 272 5.90 10.69 17.77
C ASP A 272 4.66 11.59 17.90
N LYS A 273 4.84 12.93 17.84
CA LYS A 273 3.72 13.87 17.86
C LYS A 273 2.82 13.77 16.64
N LEU A 274 3.39 13.61 15.46
CA LEU A 274 2.60 13.40 14.24
C LEU A 274 1.81 12.09 14.34
N GLU A 275 2.44 11.00 14.75
CA GLU A 275 1.81 9.70 14.93
C GLU A 275 0.69 9.76 15.98
N GLU A 276 0.91 10.49 17.12
CA GLU A 276 -0.11 10.69 18.14
C GLU A 276 -1.34 11.43 17.61
N VAL A 277 -1.14 12.46 16.76
CA VAL A 277 -2.26 13.17 16.13
C VAL A 277 -3.00 12.27 15.15
N LEU A 278 -2.28 11.52 14.31
CA LEU A 278 -2.86 10.67 13.29
C LEU A 278 -3.64 9.47 13.87
N THR A 279 -3.26 8.98 15.06
CA THR A 279 -3.90 7.82 15.69
C THR A 279 -4.82 8.20 16.85
N GLY A 280 -4.80 9.46 17.29
CA GLY A 280 -5.62 9.96 18.39
C GLY A 280 -7.11 10.07 18.05
N GLY A 281 -7.97 9.95 19.04
CA GLY A 281 -9.43 10.05 18.86
C GLY A 281 -9.96 9.00 17.90
N ASP A 282 -10.59 9.43 16.83
CA ASP A 282 -11.13 8.57 15.76
C ASP A 282 -10.07 8.27 14.66
N GLY A 283 -8.80 8.65 14.86
CA GLY A 283 -7.74 8.52 13.85
C GLY A 283 -7.49 7.07 13.40
N SER A 284 -7.65 6.09 14.30
CA SER A 284 -7.55 4.67 13.97
C SER A 284 -8.65 4.17 13.02
N GLU A 285 -9.76 4.90 12.91
CA GLU A 285 -10.82 4.65 11.91
C GLU A 285 -10.43 5.19 10.53
N VAL A 286 -9.50 6.16 10.49
CA VAL A 286 -9.07 6.88 9.28
C VAL A 286 -7.88 6.21 8.61
N LEU A 287 -6.87 5.81 9.41
CA LEU A 287 -5.65 5.21 8.90
C LEU A 287 -5.02 4.22 9.90
N THR A 288 -4.15 3.37 9.37
CA THR A 288 -3.29 2.48 10.15
C THR A 288 -1.84 2.81 9.83
N LEU A 289 -1.04 3.16 10.85
CA LEU A 289 0.40 3.38 10.68
C LEU A 289 1.10 2.06 10.35
N THR A 290 1.99 2.09 9.37
CA THR A 290 2.78 0.91 8.96
C THR A 290 4.27 1.07 9.22
N GLY A 291 4.70 2.25 9.65
CA GLY A 291 6.09 2.51 9.98
C GLY A 291 6.56 3.91 9.69
N GLY A 292 7.85 4.03 9.47
CA GLY A 292 8.48 5.28 9.10
C GLY A 292 9.98 5.16 8.90
N ALA A 293 10.58 6.21 8.38
CA ALA A 293 12.00 6.22 8.07
C ALA A 293 12.66 7.58 8.34
N THR A 294 13.97 7.56 8.46
CA THR A 294 14.82 8.75 8.55
C THR A 294 15.83 8.70 7.43
N GLY A 295 15.76 9.69 6.56
CA GLY A 295 16.68 9.86 5.44
C GLY A 295 17.80 10.85 5.71
N LEU A 296 18.61 11.13 4.67
CA LEU A 296 19.60 12.20 4.70
C LEU A 296 18.94 13.57 4.74
N TYR A 297 17.81 13.74 4.09
CA TYR A 297 17.14 15.02 3.93
C TYR A 297 15.77 15.04 4.58
N CYS A 298 15.03 13.93 4.52
CA CYS A 298 13.64 13.86 4.90
C CYS A 298 13.34 12.81 5.98
N GLY A 299 12.27 13.09 6.74
CA GLY A 299 11.59 12.13 7.60
C GLY A 299 10.32 11.63 6.92
N TYR A 300 9.95 10.38 7.22
CA TYR A 300 8.84 9.68 6.60
C TYR A 300 7.96 9.02 7.66
N VAL A 301 6.64 9.11 7.52
CA VAL A 301 5.65 8.37 8.30
C VAL A 301 4.76 7.61 7.33
N ASP A 302 4.76 6.29 7.44
CA ASP A 302 4.14 5.36 6.52
C ASP A 302 2.78 4.88 7.05
N PHE A 303 1.77 4.78 6.17
CA PHE A 303 0.43 4.38 6.57
C PHE A 303 -0.37 3.73 5.44
N ILE A 304 -1.46 3.05 5.82
CA ILE A 304 -2.58 2.69 4.96
C ILE A 304 -3.77 3.53 5.42
N ALA A 305 -4.37 4.30 4.52
CA ALA A 305 -5.55 5.12 4.77
C ALA A 305 -6.81 4.40 4.30
N TRP A 306 -7.81 4.38 5.17
CA TRP A 306 -9.16 3.92 4.92
C TRP A 306 -10.08 5.08 4.50
N ASP A 307 -9.74 6.30 4.95
CA ASP A 307 -10.27 7.57 4.48
C ASP A 307 -9.09 8.52 4.18
N ILE A 308 -8.66 8.54 2.92
CA ILE A 308 -7.51 9.35 2.50
C ILE A 308 -7.77 10.85 2.67
N GLN A 309 -8.99 11.32 2.43
CA GLN A 309 -9.32 12.74 2.53
C GLN A 309 -9.16 13.22 3.97
N GLU A 310 -9.66 12.46 4.94
CA GLU A 310 -9.53 12.81 6.35
C GLU A 310 -8.09 12.65 6.84
N ALA A 311 -7.36 11.64 6.39
CA ALA A 311 -5.94 11.47 6.69
C ALA A 311 -5.11 12.69 6.24
N LEU A 312 -5.37 13.20 5.03
CA LEU A 312 -4.71 14.41 4.52
C LEU A 312 -5.10 15.66 5.31
N ASN A 313 -6.36 15.82 5.71
CA ASN A 313 -6.83 16.94 6.53
C ASN A 313 -6.12 16.96 7.90
N MET A 314 -6.05 15.82 8.58
CA MET A 314 -5.37 15.68 9.88
C MET A 314 -3.88 16.04 9.78
N ALA A 315 -3.19 15.51 8.77
CA ALA A 315 -1.78 15.78 8.54
C ALA A 315 -1.54 17.25 8.17
N LYS A 316 -2.37 17.83 7.32
CA LYS A 316 -2.30 19.24 6.93
C LYS A 316 -2.44 20.14 8.15
N GLU A 317 -3.46 19.94 9.00
CA GLU A 317 -3.66 20.72 10.23
C GLU A 317 -2.45 20.61 11.16
N PHE A 318 -1.88 19.41 11.32
CA PHE A 318 -0.67 19.23 12.11
C PHE A 318 0.51 20.02 11.55
N PHE A 319 0.83 19.87 10.26
CA PHE A 319 1.99 20.54 9.67
C PHE A 319 1.85 22.06 9.64
N GLU A 320 0.65 22.59 9.39
CA GLU A 320 0.37 24.03 9.45
C GLU A 320 0.69 24.62 10.83
N GLY A 321 0.49 23.85 11.91
CA GLY A 321 0.79 24.23 13.29
C GLY A 321 2.27 24.11 13.68
N THR A 322 3.17 23.72 12.80
CA THR A 322 4.60 23.49 13.07
C THR A 322 5.50 24.50 12.36
N ASP A 323 6.79 24.55 12.73
CA ASP A 323 7.82 25.37 12.06
C ASP A 323 8.46 24.65 10.85
N ILE A 324 7.98 23.45 10.46
CA ILE A 324 8.46 22.72 9.29
C ILE A 324 8.13 23.56 8.03
N PRO A 325 9.10 23.85 7.13
CA PRO A 325 8.87 24.73 6.00
C PRO A 325 7.93 24.15 4.94
N TRP A 326 7.93 22.83 4.74
CA TRP A 326 7.06 22.17 3.79
C TRP A 326 6.76 20.73 4.23
N ALA A 327 5.66 20.16 3.75
CA ALA A 327 5.31 18.75 3.92
C ALA A 327 4.47 18.29 2.73
N ILE A 328 4.62 17.02 2.36
CA ILE A 328 3.87 16.41 1.27
C ILE A 328 3.28 15.05 1.70
N PHE A 329 2.25 14.64 1.00
CA PHE A 329 1.81 13.26 0.90
C PHE A 329 2.27 12.66 -0.44
N HIS A 330 2.68 11.39 -0.41
CA HIS A 330 3.00 10.60 -1.59
C HIS A 330 2.52 9.17 -1.41
N THR A 331 1.96 8.57 -2.44
CA THR A 331 1.57 7.15 -2.40
C THR A 331 2.79 6.24 -2.48
N PHE A 332 2.62 4.93 -2.19
CA PHE A 332 3.67 3.96 -2.46
C PHE A 332 3.84 3.62 -3.95
N ARG A 333 3.19 4.36 -4.87
CA ARG A 333 3.50 4.35 -6.31
C ARG A 333 4.63 5.32 -6.60
N ARG A 334 5.79 4.81 -6.97
CA ARG A 334 7.01 5.61 -7.10
C ARG A 334 6.89 6.74 -8.14
N GLU A 335 6.21 6.47 -9.25
CA GLU A 335 6.03 7.43 -10.36
C GLU A 335 4.87 8.40 -10.13
N ALA A 336 4.13 8.28 -9.03
CA ALA A 336 3.02 9.20 -8.74
C ALA A 336 3.52 10.58 -8.34
N GLY A 337 2.72 11.61 -8.60
CA GLY A 337 2.96 12.96 -8.09
C GLY A 337 2.71 13.06 -6.59
N SER A 338 3.27 14.10 -5.96
CA SER A 338 3.08 14.40 -4.54
C SER A 338 1.96 15.41 -4.35
N VAL A 339 1.24 15.28 -3.23
CA VAL A 339 0.23 16.26 -2.80
C VAL A 339 0.84 17.14 -1.72
N PRO A 340 0.93 18.47 -1.91
CA PRO A 340 1.45 19.39 -0.89
C PRO A 340 0.45 19.49 0.26
N LEU A 341 0.95 19.33 1.50
CA LEU A 341 0.19 19.54 2.73
C LEU A 341 0.55 20.87 3.38
N LYS A 342 1.78 21.31 3.20
CA LYS A 342 2.28 22.60 3.61
C LYS A 342 3.30 23.07 2.61
N GLN A 343 3.18 24.32 2.17
CA GLN A 343 4.18 25.00 1.36
C GLN A 343 4.94 26.00 2.24
N GLN A 344 6.21 26.22 1.91
CA GLN A 344 6.98 27.27 2.58
C GLN A 344 6.31 28.60 2.31
N ASP A 345 5.90 29.32 3.37
CA ASP A 345 5.57 30.74 3.25
C ASP A 345 6.87 31.47 2.90
N ASP A 346 7.10 31.71 1.64
CA ASP A 346 8.11 32.68 1.23
C ASP A 346 7.67 33.99 1.82
N GLY A 347 8.33 34.38 2.93
CA GLY A 347 8.08 35.65 3.64
C GLY A 347 8.07 36.83 2.68
N PRO A 348 7.70 38.09 3.10
CA PRO A 348 7.30 39.15 2.21
C PRO A 348 8.26 39.31 1.05
N GLU A 349 7.78 38.93 -0.12
CA GLU A 349 8.36 38.95 -1.46
C GLU A 349 9.78 39.56 -1.55
N THR A 350 10.83 38.80 -1.22
CA THR A 350 12.03 38.92 -2.01
C THR A 350 11.67 38.27 -3.33
N LYS A 351 11.40 39.07 -4.35
CA LYS A 351 11.30 38.63 -5.74
C LYS A 351 12.58 37.85 -6.04
N ASN A 352 12.55 36.56 -5.77
CA ASN A 352 13.56 35.64 -6.24
C ASN A 352 13.34 35.48 -7.75
N GLN A 353 14.37 35.79 -8.47
CA GLN A 353 14.52 35.83 -9.91
C GLN A 353 14.27 34.50 -10.63
N ASP A 354 13.51 33.54 -10.06
CA ASP A 354 13.43 32.17 -10.56
C ASP A 354 12.02 31.57 -10.71
N ASP A 355 10.96 32.39 -10.76
CA ASP A 355 9.68 31.87 -11.21
C ASP A 355 9.46 32.17 -12.71
N GLU A 356 10.28 31.53 -13.51
CA GLU A 356 10.21 31.51 -14.97
C GLU A 356 8.80 31.18 -15.50
N LEU A 357 8.03 30.40 -14.72
CA LEU A 357 6.65 30.03 -15.01
C LEU A 357 5.62 31.15 -14.73
N ASP A 358 5.95 32.12 -13.87
CA ASP A 358 5.08 33.28 -13.58
C ASP A 358 5.37 34.47 -14.47
N GLU A 359 6.43 34.41 -15.26
CA GLU A 359 6.74 35.43 -16.23
C GLU A 359 5.69 35.45 -17.35
N THR A 360 5.46 36.64 -17.89
CA THR A 360 4.65 36.85 -19.10
C THR A 360 5.55 37.05 -20.30
N LEU A 361 5.24 36.38 -21.40
CA LEU A 361 5.99 36.55 -22.64
C LEU A 361 5.87 37.99 -23.13
N THR A 362 7.01 38.67 -23.27
CA THR A 362 7.07 40.05 -23.76
C THR A 362 7.99 40.09 -24.98
N GLY A 363 7.49 40.61 -26.09
CA GLY A 363 8.30 40.78 -27.30
C GLY A 363 7.46 40.73 -28.57
N MET A 364 8.12 40.89 -29.72
CA MET A 364 7.45 40.91 -31.03
C MET A 364 7.43 39.55 -31.74
N ASP A 365 7.95 38.52 -31.11
CA ASP A 365 8.17 37.22 -31.76
C ASP A 365 7.08 36.16 -31.47
N TYR A 366 5.93 36.59 -30.90
CA TYR A 366 4.80 35.68 -30.70
C TYR A 366 3.48 36.38 -31.06
N ILE A 367 2.43 35.56 -31.30
CA ILE A 367 1.07 36.01 -31.58
C ILE A 367 0.34 36.17 -30.24
N PRO A 368 0.09 37.39 -29.72
CA PRO A 368 -0.64 37.55 -28.47
C PRO A 368 -2.12 37.13 -28.63
N TYR A 369 -2.70 36.56 -27.59
CA TYR A 369 -4.09 36.13 -27.59
C TYR A 369 -5.07 37.31 -27.75
N THR A 370 -5.97 37.20 -28.69
CA THR A 370 -7.17 38.01 -28.79
C THR A 370 -8.34 37.13 -29.24
N GLN A 371 -9.58 37.54 -28.98
CA GLN A 371 -10.75 36.77 -29.44
C GLN A 371 -10.79 36.60 -30.98
N GLN A 372 -10.18 37.50 -31.72
CA GLN A 372 -10.16 37.49 -33.18
C GLN A 372 -9.09 36.57 -33.77
N ASN A 373 -7.97 36.35 -33.07
CA ASN A 373 -6.87 35.53 -33.53
C ASN A 373 -6.67 34.25 -32.70
N ALA A 374 -7.66 33.85 -31.92
CA ALA A 374 -7.57 32.71 -31.04
C ALA A 374 -7.03 31.45 -31.71
N GLU A 375 -7.48 31.13 -32.96
CA GLU A 375 -7.01 29.96 -33.66
C GLU A 375 -5.52 30.03 -34.01
N ALA A 376 -5.01 31.20 -34.39
CA ALA A 376 -3.60 31.40 -34.68
C ALA A 376 -2.73 31.31 -33.43
N PHE A 377 -3.26 31.82 -32.28
CA PHE A 377 -2.60 31.70 -30.98
C PHE A 377 -2.49 30.22 -30.55
N PHE A 378 -3.57 29.45 -30.61
CA PHE A 378 -3.53 28.05 -30.23
C PHE A 378 -2.67 27.19 -31.18
N ALA A 379 -2.65 27.51 -32.49
CA ALA A 379 -1.74 26.84 -33.42
C ALA A 379 -0.26 27.09 -33.06
N GLN A 380 0.08 28.31 -32.61
CA GLN A 380 1.41 28.64 -32.12
C GLN A 380 1.74 27.86 -30.82
N LEU A 381 0.81 27.72 -29.86
CA LEU A 381 1.01 26.92 -28.66
C LEU A 381 1.21 25.43 -29.01
N GLU A 382 0.47 24.92 -29.98
CA GLU A 382 0.61 23.54 -30.43
C GLU A 382 1.98 23.28 -31.04
N GLN A 383 2.50 24.22 -31.85
CA GLN A 383 3.86 24.17 -32.39
C GLN A 383 4.92 24.11 -31.25
N TRP A 384 4.82 25.01 -30.27
CA TRP A 384 5.76 25.05 -29.14
C TRP A 384 5.67 23.81 -28.25
N ASN A 385 4.47 23.26 -28.08
CA ASN A 385 4.28 22.00 -27.36
C ASN A 385 4.91 20.80 -28.12
N ASP A 386 4.88 20.79 -29.45
CA ASP A 386 5.56 19.79 -30.28
C ASP A 386 7.08 19.94 -30.28
N GLU A 387 7.59 21.14 -29.97
CA GLU A 387 9.01 21.48 -29.83
C GLU A 387 9.51 21.36 -28.39
N ASP A 388 8.66 20.85 -27.46
CA ASP A 388 8.92 20.75 -26.02
C ASP A 388 9.31 22.08 -25.35
N GLU A 389 8.73 23.21 -25.82
CA GLU A 389 8.92 24.56 -25.27
C GLU A 389 7.78 24.93 -24.30
N TYR A 390 7.60 24.15 -23.23
CA TYR A 390 6.45 24.27 -22.32
C TYR A 390 6.47 25.56 -21.50
N THR A 391 7.62 25.99 -21.02
CA THR A 391 7.79 27.28 -20.33
C THR A 391 7.27 28.44 -21.17
N ARG A 392 7.56 28.43 -22.48
CA ARG A 392 7.09 29.44 -23.40
C ARG A 392 5.56 29.40 -23.60
N CYS A 393 4.98 28.22 -23.65
CA CYS A 393 3.54 28.06 -23.67
C CYS A 393 2.89 28.67 -22.42
N ILE A 394 3.41 28.35 -21.23
CA ILE A 394 2.92 28.84 -19.93
C ILE A 394 3.01 30.38 -19.86
N GLN A 395 4.13 30.97 -20.23
CA GLN A 395 4.34 32.42 -20.24
C GLN A 395 3.40 33.15 -21.21
N ALA A 396 3.12 32.56 -22.38
CA ALA A 396 2.18 33.13 -23.34
C ALA A 396 0.73 33.08 -22.82
N LEU A 397 0.36 32.02 -22.15
CA LEU A 397 -0.96 31.83 -21.53
C LEU A 397 -1.14 32.75 -20.32
N ASN A 398 -0.11 32.95 -19.50
CA ASN A 398 -0.11 33.92 -18.40
C ASN A 398 -0.32 35.36 -18.88
N ALA A 399 0.15 35.68 -20.09
CA ALA A 399 -0.02 37.02 -20.67
C ALA A 399 -1.47 37.34 -21.08
N ILE A 400 -2.39 36.36 -21.04
CA ILE A 400 -3.81 36.56 -21.35
C ILE A 400 -4.47 37.33 -20.20
N PRO A 401 -5.11 38.52 -20.46
CA PRO A 401 -5.86 39.20 -19.43
C PRO A 401 -6.94 38.31 -18.80
N GLU A 402 -7.14 38.46 -17.50
CA GLU A 402 -8.09 37.63 -16.74
C GLU A 402 -9.52 37.63 -17.34
N ASP A 403 -10.02 38.79 -17.73
CA ASP A 403 -11.33 38.97 -18.38
C ASP A 403 -11.48 38.22 -19.72
N TRP A 404 -10.37 37.77 -20.31
CA TRP A 404 -10.34 37.06 -21.60
C TRP A 404 -10.08 35.57 -21.46
N ARG A 405 -9.76 35.11 -20.24
CA ARG A 405 -9.56 33.71 -19.95
C ARG A 405 -10.87 32.96 -20.06
N ASN A 406 -10.81 31.75 -20.54
CA ASN A 406 -11.95 30.86 -20.71
C ASN A 406 -11.48 29.42 -20.55
N TYR A 407 -12.43 28.48 -20.52
CA TYR A 407 -12.15 27.06 -20.40
C TYR A 407 -11.02 26.56 -21.32
N ARG A 408 -10.98 27.01 -22.59
CA ARG A 408 -9.95 26.56 -23.55
C ARG A 408 -8.56 27.06 -23.15
N THR A 409 -8.44 28.29 -22.65
CA THR A 409 -7.16 28.86 -22.17
C THR A 409 -6.72 28.22 -20.85
N ALA A 410 -7.64 27.98 -19.92
CA ALA A 410 -7.36 27.26 -18.65
C ALA A 410 -6.87 25.83 -18.91
N TYR A 411 -7.58 25.11 -19.77
CA TYR A 411 -7.18 23.75 -20.15
C TYR A 411 -5.79 23.72 -20.84
N ALA A 412 -5.51 24.67 -21.73
CA ALA A 412 -4.21 24.76 -22.37
C ALA A 412 -3.07 25.05 -21.38
N LEU A 413 -3.33 25.91 -20.39
CA LEU A 413 -2.37 26.23 -19.33
C LEU A 413 -2.12 25.01 -18.43
N ALA A 414 -3.17 24.35 -17.97
CA ALA A 414 -3.04 23.14 -17.16
C ALA A 414 -2.23 22.05 -17.87
N ARG A 415 -2.50 21.82 -19.17
CA ARG A 415 -1.75 20.86 -19.99
C ARG A 415 -0.28 21.24 -20.16
N ALA A 416 0.02 22.52 -20.39
CA ALA A 416 1.40 22.99 -20.50
C ALA A 416 2.17 22.84 -19.19
N LEU A 417 1.53 23.12 -18.05
CA LEU A 417 2.08 22.91 -16.71
C LEU A 417 2.34 21.42 -16.41
N GLU A 418 1.42 20.54 -16.81
CA GLU A 418 1.57 19.08 -16.68
C GLU A 418 2.76 18.57 -17.51
N ASN A 419 2.85 18.97 -18.78
CA ASN A 419 3.94 18.55 -19.66
C ASN A 419 5.29 19.09 -19.15
N TYR A 420 5.35 20.34 -18.69
CA TYR A 420 6.54 20.89 -18.07
C TYR A 420 6.97 20.09 -16.83
N ALA A 421 6.03 19.70 -15.98
CA ALA A 421 6.30 18.94 -14.77
C ALA A 421 6.87 17.56 -15.05
N ILE A 422 6.32 16.87 -16.09
CA ILE A 422 6.62 15.47 -16.39
C ILE A 422 7.82 15.33 -17.34
N ILE A 423 7.88 16.17 -18.39
CA ILE A 423 8.84 16.05 -19.49
C ILE A 423 9.98 17.08 -19.35
N GLY A 424 9.65 18.32 -18.96
CA GLY A 424 10.56 19.46 -18.98
C GLY A 424 10.80 20.00 -20.37
N ASP A 425 11.27 21.25 -20.45
CA ASP A 425 11.62 21.89 -21.73
C ASP A 425 12.71 21.09 -22.44
N HIS A 426 12.55 20.86 -23.73
CA HIS A 426 13.48 20.12 -24.60
C HIS A 426 13.84 18.70 -24.09
N ASN A 427 12.95 18.04 -23.35
CA ASN A 427 13.19 16.75 -22.70
C ASN A 427 14.37 16.75 -21.69
N GLU A 428 14.70 17.89 -21.12
CA GLU A 428 15.78 17.99 -20.14
C GLU A 428 15.37 17.54 -18.73
N GLY A 429 14.07 17.32 -18.51
CA GLY A 429 13.46 17.01 -17.22
C GLY A 429 13.29 18.28 -16.38
N THR A 430 12.29 18.27 -15.50
CA THR A 430 12.05 19.38 -14.56
C THR A 430 12.49 18.98 -13.17
N PRO A 431 13.28 19.80 -12.44
CA PRO A 431 13.58 19.57 -11.04
C PRO A 431 12.29 19.33 -10.27
N ARG A 432 12.28 18.30 -9.41
CA ARG A 432 11.07 17.79 -8.74
C ARG A 432 10.24 18.88 -8.07
N TYR A 433 10.89 19.79 -7.28
CA TYR A 433 10.18 20.86 -6.59
C TYR A 433 9.48 21.84 -7.54
N LYS A 434 10.04 22.08 -8.76
CA LYS A 434 9.39 22.88 -9.80
C LYS A 434 8.25 22.10 -10.47
N GLY A 435 8.43 20.81 -10.70
CA GLY A 435 7.42 19.92 -11.26
C GLY A 435 6.20 19.80 -10.34
N ASP A 436 6.40 19.57 -9.05
CA ASP A 436 5.31 19.48 -8.07
C ASP A 436 4.53 20.80 -7.99
N LYS A 437 5.22 21.95 -8.01
CA LYS A 437 4.58 23.29 -8.04
C LYS A 437 3.74 23.48 -9.31
N ALA A 438 4.25 23.08 -10.46
CA ALA A 438 3.54 23.16 -11.74
C ALA A 438 2.30 22.28 -11.76
N LEU A 439 2.36 21.06 -11.22
CA LEU A 439 1.20 20.17 -11.12
C LEU A 439 0.11 20.71 -10.20
N CYS A 440 0.48 21.28 -9.03
CA CYS A 440 -0.49 21.92 -8.16
C CYS A 440 -1.22 23.06 -8.87
N ARG A 441 -0.47 23.93 -9.54
CA ARG A 441 -1.05 25.02 -10.33
C ARG A 441 -1.92 24.51 -11.48
N ALA A 442 -1.57 23.40 -12.14
CA ALA A 442 -2.39 22.79 -13.17
C ALA A 442 -3.77 22.35 -12.65
N ILE A 443 -3.82 21.84 -11.42
CA ILE A 443 -5.07 21.47 -10.75
C ILE A 443 -5.92 22.72 -10.46
N GLU A 444 -5.33 23.76 -9.88
CA GLU A 444 -6.01 25.03 -9.58
C GLU A 444 -6.63 25.69 -10.83
N GLU A 445 -5.97 25.60 -11.99
CA GLU A 445 -6.48 26.16 -13.25
C GLU A 445 -7.70 25.38 -13.82
N LEU A 446 -7.95 24.14 -13.34
CA LEU A 446 -9.06 23.30 -13.78
C LEU A 446 -10.26 23.34 -12.84
N GLU A 447 -10.10 23.84 -11.59
CA GLU A 447 -11.19 24.05 -10.63
C GLU A 447 -11.98 25.32 -10.96
#